data_ff5a41d1924f5ec82655b13ddaec33c7
#
_entry.id   ff5a41d1924f5ec82655b13ddaec33c7
#
_cell.length_a   1.000
_cell.length_b   1.000
_cell.length_c   1.000
_cell.angle_alpha   90.00
_cell.angle_beta   90.00
_cell.angle_gamma   90.00
#
_symmetry.space_group_name_H-M   'P 1'
#
loop_
_entity.id
_entity.type
_entity.pdbx_description
1 polymer ?
#
loop_
_entity_poly.entity_id
_entity_poly.type
_entity_poly.pdbx_seq_one_letter_code
_entity_poly.pdbx_strand_id
1 'polypeptide(L)'
;MSNVDIVYLPIVGRGLQINIICALHDIKANYLMSKPMGEDFDKDTEAPFGTIPWLKDHSNGIELNDSSAIVQYLVSKYPGPLTPTSTENAALSNMYWSWAQDYYSFVLSPFHDIITGNNEAFWRNLRLTDTLAEGGKAVSYTHLRAHETIH
;
A
#
# COMPACT_ATOMS: atom_id res chain seq x y z
N MET A 1 -18.74 3.26 -18.68
CA MET A 1 -18.92 3.24 -17.22
C MET A 1 -17.61 2.74 -16.60
N SER A 2 -17.23 3.24 -15.43
CA SER A 2 -16.07 2.73 -14.67
C SER A 2 -16.37 1.33 -14.12
N ASN A 3 -15.34 0.50 -14.00
CA ASN A 3 -15.45 -0.83 -13.38
C ASN A 3 -15.43 -0.70 -11.85
N VAL A 4 -14.59 0.21 -11.34
CA VAL A 4 -14.34 0.40 -9.92
C VAL A 4 -14.28 1.88 -9.55
N ASP A 5 -14.63 2.21 -8.31
CA ASP A 5 -14.25 3.46 -7.66
C ASP A 5 -13.05 3.22 -6.75
N ILE A 6 -12.11 4.15 -6.74
CA ILE A 6 -10.95 4.15 -5.87
C ILE A 6 -10.93 5.46 -5.10
N VAL A 7 -11.11 5.38 -3.79
CA VAL A 7 -11.09 6.52 -2.88
C VAL A 7 -9.71 6.64 -2.27
N TYR A 8 -9.05 7.77 -2.48
CA TYR A 8 -7.74 8.06 -1.92
C TYR A 8 -7.51 9.57 -1.76
N LEU A 9 -6.30 9.96 -1.35
CA LEU A 9 -5.84 11.34 -1.33
C LEU A 9 -5.11 11.69 -2.65
N PRO A 10 -5.05 12.95 -3.05
CA PRO A 10 -4.32 13.39 -4.24
C PRO A 10 -2.80 13.47 -3.99
N ILE A 11 -2.24 12.41 -3.44
CA ILE A 11 -0.81 12.30 -3.11
C ILE A 11 -0.21 11.00 -3.65
N VAL A 12 1.09 11.03 -3.86
CA VAL A 12 1.86 9.81 -4.15
C VAL A 12 2.03 9.03 -2.85
N GLY A 13 1.38 7.87 -2.78
CA GLY A 13 1.37 7.03 -1.61
C GLY A 13 0.84 5.63 -1.93
N ARG A 14 0.18 4.98 -0.96
CA ARG A 14 -0.36 3.62 -1.13
C ARG A 14 -1.39 3.48 -2.26
N GLY A 15 -2.02 4.58 -2.70
CA GLY A 15 -2.92 4.58 -3.87
C GLY A 15 -2.20 4.47 -5.20
N LEU A 16 -0.93 4.92 -5.31
CA LEU A 16 -0.20 4.93 -6.58
C LEU A 16 -0.10 3.53 -7.21
N GLN A 17 0.21 2.51 -6.42
CA GLN A 17 0.32 1.12 -6.88
C GLN A 17 -1.00 0.61 -7.46
N ILE A 18 -2.13 1.02 -6.90
CA ILE A 18 -3.47 0.65 -7.41
C ILE A 18 -3.69 1.32 -8.76
N ASN A 19 -3.32 2.59 -8.90
CA ASN A 19 -3.43 3.33 -10.16
C ASN A 19 -2.58 2.69 -11.26
N ILE A 20 -1.35 2.27 -10.93
CA ILE A 20 -0.46 1.57 -11.88
C ILE A 20 -1.09 0.25 -12.33
N ILE A 21 -1.66 -0.53 -11.42
CA ILE A 21 -2.34 -1.79 -11.77
C ILE A 21 -3.56 -1.52 -12.64
N CYS A 22 -4.39 -0.55 -12.31
CA CYS A 22 -5.53 -0.18 -13.14
C CYS A 22 -5.10 0.17 -14.57
N ALA A 23 -4.02 0.94 -14.71
CA ALA A 23 -3.50 1.33 -16.02
C ALA A 23 -2.94 0.12 -16.81
N LEU A 24 -2.17 -0.75 -16.17
CA LEU A 24 -1.56 -1.91 -16.82
C LEU A 24 -2.57 -3.00 -17.19
N HIS A 25 -3.66 -3.13 -16.44
CA HIS A 25 -4.71 -4.13 -16.67
C HIS A 25 -5.94 -3.57 -17.41
N ASP A 26 -5.85 -2.34 -17.95
CA ASP A 26 -6.94 -1.65 -18.64
C ASP A 26 -8.25 -1.58 -17.82
N ILE A 27 -8.11 -1.40 -16.50
CA ILE A 27 -9.24 -1.28 -15.57
C ILE A 27 -9.72 0.17 -15.57
N LYS A 28 -10.96 0.38 -15.92
CA LYS A 28 -11.58 1.72 -15.89
C LYS A 28 -11.94 2.09 -14.45
N ALA A 29 -11.09 2.88 -13.83
CA ALA A 29 -11.28 3.36 -12.48
C ALA A 29 -11.81 4.80 -12.47
N ASN A 30 -12.72 5.08 -11.54
CA ASN A 30 -13.11 6.42 -11.15
C ASN A 30 -12.35 6.76 -9.86
N TYR A 31 -11.63 7.87 -9.84
CA TYR A 31 -10.82 8.29 -8.71
C TYR A 31 -11.56 9.36 -7.92
N LEU A 32 -11.79 9.08 -6.64
CA LEU A 32 -12.54 9.91 -5.73
C LEU A 32 -11.64 10.34 -4.56
N MET A 33 -11.83 11.54 -4.06
CA MET A 33 -10.99 12.09 -3.01
C MET A 33 -11.68 12.04 -1.65
N SER A 34 -10.94 11.57 -0.64
CA SER A 34 -11.39 11.58 0.75
C SER A 34 -11.00 12.88 1.45
N LYS A 35 -11.81 13.29 2.42
CA LYS A 35 -11.42 14.32 3.40
C LYS A 35 -10.10 13.95 4.09
N PRO A 36 -9.28 14.93 4.51
CA PRO A 36 -9.53 16.39 4.43
C PRO A 36 -9.11 17.03 3.10
N MET A 37 -8.57 16.29 2.12
CA MET A 37 -8.05 16.82 0.86
C MET A 37 -9.06 16.81 -0.29
N GLY A 38 -10.22 16.17 -0.09
CA GLY A 38 -11.34 16.13 -1.01
C GLY A 38 -12.66 16.14 -0.27
N GLU A 39 -13.77 16.26 -0.99
CA GLU A 39 -15.12 16.37 -0.41
C GLU A 39 -16.02 15.20 -0.80
N ASP A 40 -15.56 14.29 -1.69
CA ASP A 40 -16.39 13.21 -2.20
C ASP A 40 -16.81 12.22 -1.11
N PHE A 41 -15.90 11.96 -0.15
CA PHE A 41 -16.11 11.00 0.92
C PHE A 41 -15.46 11.42 2.25
N ASP A 42 -16.03 10.91 3.33
CA ASP A 42 -15.42 10.95 4.66
C ASP A 42 -14.98 9.52 5.04
N LYS A 43 -13.66 9.25 4.92
CA LYS A 43 -13.12 7.91 5.19
C LYS A 43 -13.42 7.40 6.60
N ASP A 44 -13.49 8.31 7.58
CA ASP A 44 -13.63 7.94 8.99
C ASP A 44 -15.05 7.42 9.32
N THR A 45 -16.04 7.83 8.51
CA THR A 45 -17.44 7.45 8.70
C THR A 45 -17.97 6.50 7.63
N GLU A 46 -17.36 6.48 6.43
CA GLU A 46 -17.89 5.74 5.29
C GLU A 46 -17.06 4.53 4.89
N ALA A 47 -15.71 4.58 5.06
CA ALA A 47 -14.86 3.45 4.69
C ALA A 47 -14.97 2.31 5.73
N PRO A 48 -14.97 1.02 5.31
CA PRO A 48 -15.18 -0.12 6.20
C PRO A 48 -14.28 -0.16 7.44
N PHE A 49 -13.03 0.31 7.34
CA PHE A 49 -12.07 0.38 8.45
C PHE A 49 -11.62 1.81 8.79
N GLY A 50 -12.36 2.83 8.32
CA GLY A 50 -11.95 4.22 8.49
C GLY A 50 -10.62 4.57 7.80
N THR A 51 -10.18 3.78 6.82
CA THR A 51 -8.87 3.91 6.17
C THR A 51 -9.00 4.01 4.66
N ILE A 52 -7.97 4.56 4.02
CA ILE A 52 -7.81 4.60 2.56
C ILE A 52 -6.41 4.06 2.18
N PRO A 53 -6.23 3.48 0.98
CA PRO A 53 -7.18 3.41 -0.13
C PRO A 53 -8.40 2.54 0.17
N TRP A 54 -9.52 2.87 -0.46
CA TRP A 54 -10.77 2.12 -0.42
C TRP A 54 -11.26 1.90 -1.85
N LEU A 55 -11.59 0.67 -2.19
CA LEU A 55 -12.09 0.26 -3.50
C LEU A 55 -13.54 -0.19 -3.38
N LYS A 56 -14.35 0.23 -4.34
CA LYS A 56 -15.70 -0.29 -4.59
C LYS A 56 -15.76 -0.88 -6.00
N ASP A 57 -16.09 -2.16 -6.12
CA ASP A 57 -16.27 -2.78 -7.43
C ASP A 57 -17.75 -2.85 -7.79
N HIS A 58 -18.13 -2.15 -8.84
CA HIS A 58 -19.52 -2.05 -9.27
C HIS A 58 -20.10 -3.34 -9.86
N SER A 59 -19.24 -4.28 -10.27
CA SER A 59 -19.70 -5.50 -10.93
C SER A 59 -20.28 -6.54 -9.96
N ASN A 60 -19.88 -6.48 -8.68
CA ASN A 60 -20.30 -7.45 -7.66
C ASN A 60 -20.59 -6.81 -6.29
N GLY A 61 -20.41 -5.50 -6.16
CA GLY A 61 -20.67 -4.76 -4.93
C GLY A 61 -19.65 -4.98 -3.82
N ILE A 62 -18.50 -5.59 -4.10
CA ILE A 62 -17.45 -5.76 -3.09
C ILE A 62 -16.81 -4.41 -2.74
N GLU A 63 -16.53 -4.22 -1.47
CA GLU A 63 -15.79 -3.08 -0.94
C GLU A 63 -14.56 -3.59 -0.19
N LEU A 64 -13.40 -3.04 -0.52
CA LEU A 64 -12.12 -3.46 0.06
C LEU A 64 -11.35 -2.25 0.57
N ASN A 65 -10.86 -2.34 1.79
CA ASN A 65 -9.77 -1.52 2.32
C ASN A 65 -8.46 -2.30 2.29
N ASP A 66 -7.37 -1.60 2.55
CA ASP A 66 -5.99 -2.07 2.49
C ASP A 66 -5.45 -2.23 1.06
N SER A 67 -4.34 -1.55 0.81
CA SER A 67 -3.73 -1.50 -0.53
C SER A 67 -3.29 -2.87 -1.04
N SER A 68 -2.86 -3.77 -0.15
CA SER A 68 -2.43 -5.11 -0.54
C SER A 68 -3.61 -5.99 -0.95
N ALA A 69 -4.69 -5.93 -0.20
CA ALA A 69 -5.92 -6.66 -0.52
C ALA A 69 -6.52 -6.17 -1.85
N ILE A 70 -6.55 -4.85 -2.06
CA ILE A 70 -7.05 -4.23 -3.29
C ILE A 70 -6.20 -4.68 -4.50
N VAL A 71 -4.88 -4.63 -4.40
CA VAL A 71 -3.98 -5.03 -5.49
C VAL A 71 -4.17 -6.51 -5.84
N GLN A 72 -4.17 -7.39 -4.86
CA GLN A 72 -4.38 -8.82 -5.08
C GLN A 72 -5.74 -9.12 -5.72
N TYR A 73 -6.78 -8.43 -5.28
CA TYR A 73 -8.11 -8.54 -5.87
C TYR A 73 -8.13 -8.11 -7.33
N LEU A 74 -7.60 -6.92 -7.64
CA LEU A 74 -7.60 -6.39 -8.99
C LEU A 74 -6.85 -7.27 -9.97
N VAL A 75 -5.63 -7.71 -9.59
CA VAL A 75 -4.79 -8.59 -10.43
C VAL A 75 -5.44 -9.96 -10.66
N SER A 76 -6.18 -10.47 -9.68
CA SER A 76 -6.89 -11.75 -9.81
C SER A 76 -8.15 -11.65 -10.66
N LYS A 77 -8.93 -10.57 -10.48
CA LYS A 77 -10.22 -10.39 -11.15
C LYS A 77 -10.10 -9.89 -12.58
N TYR A 78 -9.14 -9.02 -12.83
CA TYR A 78 -8.92 -8.39 -14.14
C TYR A 78 -7.60 -8.88 -14.72
N PRO A 79 -7.60 -9.99 -15.49
CA PRO A 79 -6.36 -10.54 -16.04
C PRO A 79 -5.59 -9.52 -16.88
N GLY A 80 -4.28 -9.49 -16.71
CA GLY A 80 -3.40 -8.54 -17.41
C GLY A 80 -1.91 -8.89 -17.21
N PRO A 81 -1.01 -8.00 -17.56
CA PRO A 81 0.44 -8.26 -17.55
C PRO A 81 1.02 -8.71 -16.20
N LEU A 82 0.38 -8.32 -15.10
CA LEU A 82 0.85 -8.65 -13.74
C LEU A 82 0.09 -9.83 -13.11
N THR A 83 -0.81 -10.47 -13.84
CA THR A 83 -1.51 -11.66 -13.34
C THR A 83 -0.55 -12.83 -13.25
N PRO A 84 -0.36 -13.44 -12.05
CA PRO A 84 0.51 -14.60 -11.91
C PRO A 84 0.05 -15.77 -12.78
N THR A 85 1.01 -16.43 -13.45
CA THR A 85 0.74 -17.53 -14.37
C THR A 85 0.72 -18.91 -13.70
N SER A 86 1.14 -18.98 -12.43
CA SER A 86 1.10 -20.19 -11.61
C SER A 86 0.97 -19.86 -10.13
N THR A 87 0.68 -20.88 -9.32
CA THR A 87 0.62 -20.77 -7.86
C THR A 87 1.96 -20.33 -7.27
N GLU A 88 3.07 -20.84 -7.82
CA GLU A 88 4.43 -20.49 -7.39
C GLU A 88 4.74 -19.03 -7.69
N ASN A 89 4.38 -18.56 -8.89
CA ASN A 89 4.53 -17.16 -9.25
C ASN A 89 3.66 -16.25 -8.40
N ALA A 90 2.46 -16.66 -8.04
CA ALA A 90 1.59 -15.94 -7.10
C ALA A 90 2.23 -15.85 -5.72
N ALA A 91 2.79 -16.95 -5.21
CA ALA A 91 3.47 -16.99 -3.93
C ALA A 91 4.70 -16.08 -3.90
N LEU A 92 5.54 -16.12 -4.93
CA LEU A 92 6.69 -15.22 -5.08
C LEU A 92 6.28 -13.75 -5.16
N SER A 93 5.25 -13.44 -5.94
CA SER A 93 4.71 -12.08 -6.04
C SER A 93 4.23 -11.56 -4.68
N ASN A 94 3.51 -12.40 -3.94
CA ASN A 94 3.03 -12.05 -2.60
C ASN A 94 4.17 -11.86 -1.61
N MET A 95 5.21 -12.68 -1.68
CA MET A 95 6.41 -12.54 -0.84
C MET A 95 7.10 -11.20 -1.08
N TYR A 96 7.38 -10.84 -2.34
CA TYR A 96 7.99 -9.55 -2.69
C TYR A 96 7.08 -8.38 -2.35
N TRP A 97 5.78 -8.54 -2.56
CA TRP A 97 4.79 -7.54 -2.20
C TRP A 97 4.79 -7.26 -0.69
N SER A 98 4.73 -8.29 0.15
CA SER A 98 4.76 -8.15 1.61
C SER A 98 6.05 -7.46 2.07
N TRP A 99 7.20 -7.90 1.54
CA TRP A 99 8.47 -7.25 1.83
C TRP A 99 8.48 -5.76 1.43
N ALA A 100 7.95 -5.43 0.26
CA ALA A 100 7.86 -4.05 -0.21
C ALA A 100 6.95 -3.19 0.69
N GLN A 101 5.85 -3.74 1.22
CA GLN A 101 4.96 -3.04 2.15
C GLN A 101 5.66 -2.75 3.49
N ASP A 102 6.42 -3.70 4.01
CA ASP A 102 7.21 -3.52 5.22
C ASP A 102 8.26 -2.43 5.03
N TYR A 103 9.00 -2.50 3.93
CA TYR A 103 9.99 -1.49 3.57
C TYR A 103 9.37 -0.10 3.39
N TYR A 104 8.24 -0.02 2.70
CA TYR A 104 7.50 1.23 2.51
C TYR A 104 7.05 1.84 3.84
N SER A 105 6.52 1.01 4.74
CA SER A 105 6.10 1.45 6.08
C SER A 105 7.27 1.97 6.90
N PHE A 106 8.42 1.31 6.81
CA PHE A 106 9.65 1.75 7.46
C PHE A 106 10.14 3.09 6.92
N VAL A 107 10.19 3.26 5.60
CA VAL A 107 10.65 4.50 4.96
C VAL A 107 9.71 5.67 5.25
N LEU A 108 8.39 5.43 5.32
CA LEU A 108 7.41 6.49 5.56
C LEU A 108 7.21 6.86 7.03
N SER A 109 7.61 6.00 7.97
CA SER A 109 7.44 6.27 9.40
C SER A 109 7.98 7.64 9.82
N PRO A 110 9.21 8.06 9.43
CA PRO A 110 9.70 9.39 9.75
C PRO A 110 8.86 10.53 9.16
N PHE A 111 8.31 10.35 7.96
CA PHE A 111 7.47 11.38 7.33
C PHE A 111 6.11 11.53 8.04
N HIS A 112 5.58 10.43 8.54
CA HIS A 112 4.36 10.48 9.36
C HIS A 112 4.56 11.32 10.62
N ASP A 113 5.69 11.15 11.29
CA ASP A 113 6.03 11.92 12.49
C ASP A 113 6.13 13.43 12.19
N ILE A 114 6.67 13.82 11.03
CA ILE A 114 6.69 15.24 10.60
C ILE A 114 5.26 15.76 10.42
N ILE A 115 4.43 15.03 9.69
CA ILE A 115 3.07 15.46 9.34
C ILE A 115 2.20 15.59 10.59
N THR A 116 2.40 14.72 11.57
CA THR A 116 1.67 14.75 12.85
C THR A 116 2.26 15.73 13.87
N GLY A 117 3.34 16.42 13.54
CA GLY A 117 4.02 17.37 14.42
C GLY A 117 4.87 16.71 15.52
N ASN A 118 5.09 15.39 15.45
CA ASN A 118 5.94 14.67 16.41
C ASN A 118 7.41 14.75 16.00
N ASN A 119 7.97 15.96 16.06
CA ASN A 119 9.34 16.23 15.61
C ASN A 119 10.39 15.43 16.40
N GLU A 120 10.17 15.12 17.66
CA GLU A 120 11.12 14.31 18.46
C GLU A 120 11.19 12.87 17.96
N ALA A 121 10.04 12.28 17.64
CA ALA A 121 9.99 10.94 17.06
C ALA A 121 10.67 10.91 15.67
N PHE A 122 10.44 11.95 14.86
CA PHE A 122 11.13 12.12 13.57
C PHE A 122 12.66 12.10 13.73
N TRP A 123 13.21 12.95 14.58
CA TRP A 123 14.66 13.04 14.78
C TRP A 123 15.25 11.77 15.40
N ARG A 124 14.50 11.10 16.26
CA ARG A 124 14.92 9.80 16.81
C ARG A 124 14.98 8.73 15.74
N ASN A 125 13.97 8.65 14.87
CA ASN A 125 13.91 7.68 13.79
C ASN A 125 14.97 7.97 12.72
N LEU A 126 15.24 9.24 12.43
CA LEU A 126 16.31 9.63 11.51
C LEU A 126 17.70 9.24 12.05
N ARG A 127 17.94 9.43 13.36
CA ARG A 127 19.20 8.99 13.99
C ARG A 127 19.37 7.48 13.97
N LEU A 128 18.29 6.73 14.07
CA LEU A 128 18.31 5.28 13.88
C LEU A 128 18.69 4.90 12.45
N THR A 129 18.22 5.66 11.44
CA THR A 129 18.62 5.45 10.05
C THR A 129 20.08 5.82 9.79
N ASP A 130 20.62 6.84 10.45
CA ASP A 130 22.06 7.18 10.38
C ASP A 130 22.93 6.08 11.00
N THR A 131 22.53 5.56 12.14
CA THR A 131 23.19 4.40 12.78
C THR A 131 23.12 3.17 11.88
N LEU A 132 22.07 3.04 11.07
CA LEU A 132 21.92 1.97 10.09
C LEU A 132 22.81 2.21 8.85
N ALA A 133 22.99 3.46 8.43
CA ALA A 133 23.89 3.81 7.33
C ALA A 133 25.37 3.58 7.69
N GLU A 134 25.75 3.87 8.93
CA GLU A 134 27.10 3.61 9.44
C GLU A 134 27.38 2.13 9.72
N GLY A 135 26.37 1.34 10.06
CA GLY A 135 26.47 -0.07 10.39
C GLY A 135 25.87 -1.05 9.39
N GLY A 136 25.09 -0.59 8.42
CA GLY A 136 24.51 -1.36 7.31
C GLY A 136 23.69 -2.62 7.66
N LYS A 137 23.49 -2.93 8.95
CA LYS A 137 23.06 -4.26 9.37
C LYS A 137 21.85 -4.33 10.30
N ALA A 138 21.46 -3.27 10.98
CA ALA A 138 20.57 -3.46 12.13
C ALA A 138 19.09 -3.58 11.80
N VAL A 139 18.53 -2.88 10.78
CA VAL A 139 17.08 -2.99 10.48
C VAL A 139 16.80 -4.03 9.41
N SER A 140 17.68 -4.18 8.45
CA SER A 140 17.70 -5.35 7.56
C SER A 140 17.82 -6.67 8.35
N TYR A 141 18.47 -6.63 9.52
CA TYR A 141 18.76 -7.80 10.33
C TYR A 141 17.58 -8.36 11.11
N THR A 142 16.62 -7.54 11.53
CA THR A 142 15.44 -8.07 12.24
C THR A 142 14.46 -8.74 11.28
N HIS A 143 14.30 -8.24 10.08
CA HIS A 143 13.47 -8.89 9.05
C HIS A 143 14.20 -10.01 8.31
N LEU A 144 15.48 -9.86 7.99
CA LEU A 144 16.27 -10.92 7.36
C LEU A 144 16.54 -12.10 8.30
N ARG A 145 16.73 -11.90 9.61
CA ARG A 145 16.84 -13.01 10.56
C ARG A 145 15.55 -13.80 10.75
N ALA A 146 14.40 -13.17 10.60
CA ALA A 146 13.14 -13.90 10.58
C ALA A 146 13.05 -14.85 9.37
N HIS A 147 13.74 -14.54 8.27
CA HIS A 147 13.82 -15.39 7.07
C HIS A 147 14.97 -16.40 7.10
N GLU A 148 16.06 -16.15 7.84
CA GLU A 148 17.18 -17.12 7.98
C GLU A 148 16.89 -18.29 8.93
N THR A 149 15.83 -18.20 9.75
CA THR A 149 15.44 -19.29 10.66
C THR A 149 14.43 -20.28 10.06
N ILE A 150 14.14 -20.19 8.75
CA ILE A 150 13.24 -21.10 8.04
C ILE A 150 14.04 -22.00 7.06
N HIS A 151 15.20 -22.49 7.49
CA HIS A 151 15.91 -23.55 6.77
C HIS A 151 16.10 -24.76 7.66
#